data_584cef5d228e2ae907f081cb297804e3
#
_entry.id   584cef5d228e2ae907f081cb297804e3
#
_cell.length_a   1.000
_cell.length_b   1.000
_cell.length_c   1.000
_cell.angle_alpha   90.00
_cell.angle_beta   90.00
_cell.angle_gamma   90.00
#
_symmetry.space_group_name_H-M   'P 1'
#
loop_
_entity.id
_entity.type
_entity.pdbx_description
1 polymer ?
#
loop_
_entity_poly.entity_id
_entity_poly.type
_entity_poly.pdbx_seq_one_letter_code
_entity_poly.pdbx_strand_id
1 'polypeptide(L)'
;MGYEPQMTREEIRKIHSQLSKEFVSQPIEQVLEHCREITKKYFSCFPLLYQIGSLYVNYGIMAEEKAKIKKIYEEAKELFERVKTGTDDIDLAKQALNMEALCMLSLNRPNDVLDLLGKPDFSMTAPEPLLASAYQQLGKRKEAKGILQVAIYYHMIVIMNLFSIYLGLCLDDKERFNETYQKAIHMADIFQLEKLHPSILLSFYLTASQGYMKLGDTEKTLDILEQYAFLATSQIYPLHLHGDNFFDLVDSWLENTLALGDVLPRDSKTIRENILKSVENNEIFLTLRNDPRFQNMIRKLKTITTD
;
A
#
# COMPACT_ATOMS: atom_id res chain seq x y z
N MET A 1 31.65 21.49 11.25
CA MET A 1 30.52 20.80 10.63
C MET A 1 30.96 19.38 10.40
N GLY A 2 30.33 18.39 11.05
CA GLY A 2 30.63 16.98 10.84
C GLY A 2 30.12 16.54 9.47
N TYR A 3 30.84 15.62 8.83
CA TYR A 3 30.38 14.98 7.59
C TYR A 3 29.14 14.13 7.90
N GLU A 4 28.01 14.48 7.31
CA GLU A 4 26.76 13.71 7.40
C GLU A 4 26.62 12.85 6.14
N PRO A 5 26.77 11.53 6.24
CA PRO A 5 26.70 10.66 5.07
C PRO A 5 25.29 10.67 4.48
N GLN A 6 25.21 10.98 3.20
CA GLN A 6 23.97 10.98 2.41
C GLN A 6 24.05 9.92 1.30
N MET A 7 22.89 9.52 0.79
CA MET A 7 22.77 8.60 -0.33
C MET A 7 21.93 9.20 -1.44
N THR A 8 22.29 8.87 -2.67
CA THR A 8 21.47 9.13 -3.85
C THR A 8 20.22 8.26 -3.88
N ARG A 9 19.20 8.66 -4.63
CA ARG A 9 17.99 7.87 -4.83
C ARG A 9 18.31 6.44 -5.36
N GLU A 10 19.24 6.32 -6.31
CA GLU A 10 19.64 5.02 -6.84
C GLU A 10 20.29 4.11 -5.79
N GLU A 11 21.13 4.66 -4.93
CA GLU A 11 21.74 3.90 -3.83
C GLU A 11 20.69 3.45 -2.83
N ILE A 12 19.72 4.30 -2.51
CA ILE A 12 18.59 3.96 -1.63
C ILE A 12 17.75 2.83 -2.25
N ARG A 13 17.43 2.90 -3.55
CA ARG A 13 16.71 1.83 -4.28
C ARG A 13 17.46 0.50 -4.23
N LYS A 14 18.79 0.53 -4.41
CA LYS A 14 19.64 -0.69 -4.33
C LYS A 14 19.61 -1.29 -2.93
N ILE A 15 19.78 -0.47 -1.89
CA ILE A 15 19.73 -0.92 -0.50
C ILE A 15 18.33 -1.48 -0.17
N HIS A 16 17.27 -0.77 -0.54
CA HIS A 16 15.91 -1.25 -0.32
C HIS A 16 15.68 -2.62 -0.98
N SER A 17 16.07 -2.78 -2.25
CA SER A 17 15.96 -4.05 -2.96
C SER A 17 16.78 -5.17 -2.31
N GLN A 18 18.00 -4.87 -1.83
CA GLN A 18 18.84 -5.82 -1.12
C GLN A 18 18.18 -6.26 0.19
N LEU A 19 17.78 -5.32 1.06
CA LEU A 19 17.14 -5.61 2.33
C LEU A 19 15.82 -6.36 2.17
N SER A 20 15.01 -5.99 1.16
CA SER A 20 13.78 -6.72 0.82
C SER A 20 14.04 -8.21 0.53
N LYS A 21 15.12 -8.53 -0.20
CA LYS A 21 15.54 -9.93 -0.45
C LYS A 21 16.07 -10.60 0.82
N GLU A 22 16.82 -9.88 1.65
CA GLU A 22 17.31 -10.40 2.93
C GLU A 22 16.16 -10.78 3.86
N PHE A 23 15.11 -9.94 3.97
CA PHE A 23 13.91 -10.25 4.77
C PHE A 23 13.21 -11.56 4.36
N VAL A 24 13.35 -11.98 3.09
CA VAL A 24 12.75 -13.23 2.59
C VAL A 24 13.67 -14.44 2.78
N SER A 25 14.99 -14.22 2.76
CA SER A 25 15.98 -15.30 2.70
C SER A 25 16.79 -15.53 3.98
N GLN A 26 16.70 -14.62 4.94
CA GLN A 26 17.50 -14.67 6.18
C GLN A 26 16.60 -14.58 7.43
N PRO A 27 17.09 -15.00 8.61
CA PRO A 27 16.39 -14.78 9.88
C PRO A 27 16.13 -13.29 10.10
N ILE A 28 14.89 -12.94 10.45
CA ILE A 28 14.45 -11.55 10.58
C ILE A 28 15.33 -10.73 11.54
N GLU A 29 15.81 -11.33 12.63
CA GLU A 29 16.65 -10.66 13.60
C GLU A 29 17.99 -10.18 13.01
N GLN A 30 18.59 -10.96 12.11
CA GLN A 30 19.83 -10.58 11.42
C GLN A 30 19.61 -9.40 10.49
N VAL A 31 18.49 -9.41 9.76
CA VAL A 31 18.15 -8.31 8.84
C VAL A 31 17.83 -7.03 9.60
N LEU A 32 17.12 -7.14 10.74
CA LEU A 32 16.85 -5.99 11.60
C LEU A 32 18.14 -5.39 12.15
N GLU A 33 19.12 -6.22 12.55
CA GLU A 33 20.41 -5.71 13.02
C GLU A 33 21.18 -5.02 11.89
N HIS A 34 21.22 -5.59 10.70
CA HIS A 34 21.80 -4.95 9.52
C HIS A 34 21.12 -3.58 9.21
N CYS A 35 19.79 -3.52 9.30
CA CYS A 35 19.05 -2.26 9.16
C CYS A 35 19.47 -1.22 10.23
N ARG A 36 19.65 -1.63 11.50
CA ARG A 36 20.09 -0.73 12.58
C ARG A 36 21.51 -0.21 12.34
N GLU A 37 22.42 -1.03 11.85
CA GLU A 37 23.77 -0.59 11.47
C GLU A 37 23.72 0.48 10.35
N ILE A 38 22.87 0.27 9.34
CA ILE A 38 22.66 1.23 8.25
C ILE A 38 22.08 2.53 8.79
N THR A 39 21.01 2.48 9.62
CA THR A 39 20.37 3.68 10.17
C THR A 39 21.28 4.44 11.14
N LYS A 40 22.19 3.75 11.83
CA LYS A 40 23.22 4.38 12.68
C LYS A 40 24.29 5.09 11.83
N LYS A 41 24.72 4.47 10.74
CA LYS A 41 25.72 5.05 9.83
C LYS A 41 25.16 6.25 9.06
N TYR A 42 23.94 6.19 8.59
CA TYR A 42 23.29 7.21 7.76
C TYR A 42 22.16 7.91 8.52
N PHE A 43 22.48 8.33 9.75
CA PHE A 43 21.49 8.81 10.73
C PHE A 43 20.72 10.09 10.32
N SER A 44 21.22 10.87 9.37
CA SER A 44 20.61 12.09 8.82
C SER A 44 20.18 11.94 7.35
N CYS A 45 20.30 10.74 6.77
CA CYS A 45 19.78 10.47 5.43
C CYS A 45 18.27 10.12 5.50
N PHE A 46 17.43 11.13 5.65
CA PHE A 46 15.99 10.97 5.91
C PHE A 46 15.25 10.15 4.86
N PRO A 47 15.52 10.26 3.53
CA PRO A 47 14.90 9.37 2.55
C PRO A 47 15.24 7.90 2.77
N LEU A 48 16.47 7.57 3.20
CA LEU A 48 16.85 6.20 3.52
C LEU A 48 16.16 5.71 4.81
N LEU A 49 16.13 6.53 5.86
CA LEU A 49 15.45 6.19 7.11
C LEU A 49 13.97 5.90 6.87
N TYR A 50 13.30 6.68 6.03
CA TYR A 50 11.93 6.44 5.62
C TYR A 50 11.76 5.07 4.96
N GLN A 51 12.68 4.70 4.04
CA GLN A 51 12.61 3.40 3.35
C GLN A 51 12.84 2.23 4.30
N ILE A 52 13.76 2.35 5.26
CA ILE A 52 13.97 1.30 6.29
C ILE A 52 12.75 1.16 7.20
N GLY A 53 12.17 2.28 7.64
CA GLY A 53 10.90 2.25 8.38
C GLY A 53 9.77 1.56 7.59
N SER A 54 9.69 1.83 6.28
CA SER A 54 8.73 1.19 5.39
C SER A 54 8.97 -0.33 5.25
N LEU A 55 10.22 -0.78 5.20
CA LEU A 55 10.56 -2.21 5.24
C LEU A 55 10.12 -2.85 6.56
N TYR A 56 10.34 -2.19 7.69
CA TYR A 56 9.87 -2.68 8.99
C TYR A 56 8.35 -2.87 9.04
N VAL A 57 7.59 -1.92 8.52
CA VAL A 57 6.12 -2.02 8.41
C VAL A 57 5.70 -3.17 7.49
N ASN A 58 6.40 -3.35 6.35
CA ASN A 58 6.05 -4.34 5.36
C ASN A 58 6.41 -5.78 5.75
N TYR A 59 7.52 -5.98 6.47
CA TYR A 59 8.05 -7.31 6.82
C TYR A 59 7.92 -7.65 8.31
N GLY A 60 7.65 -6.68 9.18
CA GLY A 60 7.60 -6.88 10.63
C GLY A 60 6.62 -7.95 11.10
N ILE A 61 5.50 -8.12 10.36
CA ILE A 61 4.50 -9.17 10.67
C ILE A 61 5.08 -10.60 10.54
N MET A 62 6.19 -10.78 9.79
CA MET A 62 6.84 -12.08 9.62
C MET A 62 7.58 -12.54 10.89
N ALA A 63 7.69 -11.70 11.92
CA ALA A 63 8.36 -12.03 13.18
C ALA A 63 7.61 -13.06 14.05
N GLU A 64 6.39 -13.48 13.67
CA GLU A 64 5.53 -14.49 14.33
C GLU A 64 5.16 -14.16 15.79
N GLU A 65 6.10 -13.71 16.63
CA GLU A 65 5.88 -13.36 18.03
C GLU A 65 5.30 -11.94 18.16
N LYS A 66 4.16 -11.81 18.82
CA LYS A 66 3.49 -10.51 19.06
C LYS A 66 4.41 -9.47 19.70
N ALA A 67 5.26 -9.88 20.64
CA ALA A 67 6.19 -8.98 21.31
C ALA A 67 7.26 -8.43 20.35
N LYS A 68 7.78 -9.26 19.44
CA LYS A 68 8.74 -8.87 18.42
C LYS A 68 8.09 -7.95 17.37
N ILE A 69 6.90 -8.32 16.90
CA ILE A 69 6.11 -7.48 15.98
C ILE A 69 5.93 -6.09 16.60
N LYS A 70 5.49 -6.00 17.86
CA LYS A 70 5.34 -4.74 18.57
C LYS A 70 6.64 -3.92 18.59
N LYS A 71 7.78 -4.56 18.92
CA LYS A 71 9.08 -3.89 18.95
C LYS A 71 9.47 -3.33 17.58
N ILE A 72 9.25 -4.10 16.51
CA ILE A 72 9.55 -3.66 15.12
C ILE A 72 8.70 -2.43 14.75
N TYR A 73 7.41 -2.41 15.09
CA TYR A 73 6.55 -1.25 14.83
C TYR A 73 6.94 -0.02 15.68
N GLU A 74 7.43 -0.19 16.93
CA GLU A 74 7.97 0.92 17.73
C GLU A 74 9.25 1.48 17.06
N GLU A 75 10.18 0.63 16.63
CA GLU A 75 11.38 1.07 15.91
C GLU A 75 11.03 1.77 14.58
N ALA A 76 10.05 1.25 13.83
CA ALA A 76 9.57 1.92 12.62
C ALA A 76 8.98 3.31 12.92
N LYS A 77 8.15 3.41 13.97
CA LYS A 77 7.57 4.67 14.44
C LYS A 77 8.65 5.70 14.76
N GLU A 78 9.70 5.30 15.50
CA GLU A 78 10.82 6.18 15.84
C GLU A 78 11.57 6.68 14.59
N LEU A 79 11.74 5.83 13.57
CA LEU A 79 12.35 6.24 12.31
C LEU A 79 11.49 7.28 11.59
N PHE A 80 10.17 7.09 11.51
CA PHE A 80 9.26 8.05 10.88
C PHE A 80 9.18 9.38 11.67
N GLU A 81 9.18 9.35 12.98
CA GLU A 81 9.22 10.53 13.83
C GLU A 81 10.51 11.34 13.58
N ARG A 82 11.67 10.67 13.47
CA ARG A 82 12.95 11.32 13.11
C ARG A 82 12.91 11.94 11.71
N VAL A 83 12.35 11.24 10.73
CA VAL A 83 12.20 11.76 9.36
C VAL A 83 11.31 13.00 9.39
N LYS A 84 10.12 12.90 10.01
CA LYS A 84 9.15 13.98 10.11
C LYS A 84 9.75 15.26 10.72
N THR A 85 10.55 15.11 11.76
CA THR A 85 11.09 16.25 12.51
C THR A 85 12.42 16.79 11.98
N GLY A 86 13.16 15.97 11.23
CA GLY A 86 14.51 16.30 10.79
C GLY A 86 14.64 16.72 9.33
N THR A 87 13.68 16.37 8.47
CA THR A 87 13.76 16.71 7.04
C THR A 87 13.21 18.10 6.73
N ASP A 88 13.86 18.80 5.79
CA ASP A 88 13.33 20.05 5.20
C ASP A 88 12.37 19.77 4.03
N ASP A 89 12.27 18.52 3.57
CA ASP A 89 11.33 18.08 2.53
C ASP A 89 9.94 17.91 3.12
N ILE A 90 9.04 18.85 2.82
CA ILE A 90 7.66 18.90 3.33
C ILE A 90 6.86 17.64 2.93
N ASP A 91 7.06 17.14 1.73
CA ASP A 91 6.31 15.97 1.24
C ASP A 91 6.80 14.70 1.91
N LEU A 92 8.10 14.56 2.12
CA LEU A 92 8.67 13.46 2.90
C LEU A 92 8.22 13.52 4.37
N ALA A 93 8.17 14.72 4.97
CA ALA A 93 7.67 14.90 6.33
C ALA A 93 6.20 14.48 6.48
N LYS A 94 5.34 14.86 5.52
CA LYS A 94 3.92 14.41 5.48
C LYS A 94 3.79 12.91 5.32
N GLN A 95 4.58 12.30 4.44
CA GLN A 95 4.59 10.84 4.28
C GLN A 95 5.01 10.14 5.58
N ALA A 96 6.05 10.64 6.24
CA ALA A 96 6.52 10.11 7.51
C ALA A 96 5.48 10.25 8.63
N LEU A 97 4.78 11.38 8.71
CA LEU A 97 3.66 11.60 9.63
C LEU A 97 2.57 10.53 9.48
N ASN A 98 2.17 10.23 8.24
CA ASN A 98 1.16 9.22 7.96
C ASN A 98 1.63 7.79 8.32
N MET A 99 2.90 7.48 8.06
CA MET A 99 3.48 6.18 8.40
C MET A 99 3.67 6.02 9.92
N GLU A 100 4.00 7.09 10.64
CA GLU A 100 4.03 7.11 12.11
C GLU A 100 2.64 6.81 12.70
N ALA A 101 1.59 7.45 12.16
CA ALA A 101 0.20 7.19 12.56
C ALA A 101 -0.19 5.72 12.27
N LEU A 102 0.21 5.16 11.13
CA LEU A 102 -0.02 3.74 10.81
C LEU A 102 0.65 2.80 11.82
N CYS A 103 1.88 3.09 12.22
CA CYS A 103 2.56 2.34 13.27
C CYS A 103 1.81 2.42 14.61
N MET A 104 1.31 3.61 14.99
CA MET A 104 0.52 3.78 16.22
C MET A 104 -0.77 2.95 16.18
N LEU A 105 -1.49 2.89 15.03
CA LEU A 105 -2.65 2.01 14.87
C LEU A 105 -2.28 0.53 15.05
N SER A 106 -1.18 0.11 14.44
CA SER A 106 -0.68 -1.27 14.56
C SER A 106 -0.26 -1.62 16.00
N LEU A 107 0.14 -0.62 16.78
CA LEU A 107 0.47 -0.71 18.20
C LEU A 107 -0.76 -0.61 19.12
N ASN A 108 -1.96 -0.53 18.57
CA ASN A 108 -3.22 -0.33 19.29
C ASN A 108 -3.25 0.97 20.12
N ARG A 109 -2.77 2.08 19.53
CA ARG A 109 -2.69 3.42 20.12
C ARG A 109 -3.57 4.43 19.34
N PRO A 110 -4.91 4.22 19.24
CA PRO A 110 -5.76 5.06 18.39
C PRO A 110 -5.87 6.51 18.88
N ASN A 111 -5.81 6.76 20.20
CA ASN A 111 -5.85 8.13 20.73
C ASN A 111 -4.63 8.95 20.28
N ASP A 112 -3.45 8.33 20.27
CA ASP A 112 -2.23 9.01 19.82
C ASP A 112 -2.32 9.40 18.34
N VAL A 113 -3.03 8.60 17.53
CA VAL A 113 -3.29 8.93 16.11
C VAL A 113 -4.21 10.15 16.00
N LEU A 114 -5.27 10.22 16.82
CA LEU A 114 -6.16 11.37 16.83
C LEU A 114 -5.43 12.64 17.29
N ASP A 115 -4.56 12.53 18.28
CA ASP A 115 -3.75 13.64 18.76
C ASP A 115 -2.70 14.08 17.73
N LEU A 116 -2.07 13.11 17.04
CA LEU A 116 -1.03 13.36 16.03
C LEU A 116 -1.58 14.01 14.76
N LEU A 117 -2.66 13.45 14.20
CA LEU A 117 -3.23 13.89 12.92
C LEU A 117 -4.24 15.03 13.07
N GLY A 118 -4.90 15.14 14.22
CA GLY A 118 -5.92 16.16 14.49
C GLY A 118 -7.13 15.99 13.57
N LYS A 119 -7.70 17.13 13.16
CA LYS A 119 -8.83 17.16 12.22
C LYS A 119 -8.32 17.22 10.79
N PRO A 120 -8.86 16.42 9.86
CA PRO A 120 -8.51 16.51 8.45
C PRO A 120 -8.91 17.89 7.89
N ASP A 121 -8.02 18.47 7.09
CA ASP A 121 -8.33 19.68 6.30
C ASP A 121 -8.97 19.26 4.96
N PHE A 122 -10.26 19.50 4.82
CA PHE A 122 -11.00 19.28 3.59
C PHE A 122 -11.20 20.60 2.83
N SER A 123 -10.08 21.21 2.42
CA SER A 123 -10.16 22.36 1.53
C SER A 123 -10.78 21.97 0.17
N MET A 124 -11.79 22.73 -0.26
CA MET A 124 -12.36 22.58 -1.62
C MET A 124 -11.43 23.13 -2.70
N THR A 125 -10.35 23.81 -2.30
CA THR A 125 -9.37 24.39 -3.23
C THR A 125 -8.13 23.51 -3.26
N ALA A 126 -8.05 22.66 -4.28
CA ALA A 126 -6.87 21.84 -4.53
C ALA A 126 -5.81 22.61 -5.35
N PRO A 127 -4.52 22.38 -5.14
CA PRO A 127 -3.45 23.07 -5.87
C PRO A 127 -3.33 22.60 -7.33
N GLU A 128 -3.69 21.37 -7.67
CA GLU A 128 -3.48 20.78 -8.98
C GLU A 128 -4.21 21.52 -10.12
N PRO A 129 -5.50 21.90 -10.00
CA PRO A 129 -6.18 22.72 -11.01
C PRO A 129 -5.53 24.10 -11.21
N LEU A 130 -5.01 24.70 -10.12
CA LEU A 130 -4.35 26.01 -10.19
C LEU A 130 -3.01 25.90 -10.92
N LEU A 131 -2.21 24.88 -10.60
CA LEU A 131 -0.94 24.59 -11.26
C LEU A 131 -1.16 24.28 -12.75
N ALA A 132 -2.14 23.45 -13.07
CA ALA A 132 -2.48 23.13 -14.46
C ALA A 132 -2.91 24.39 -15.25
N SER A 133 -3.71 25.27 -14.65
CA SER A 133 -4.11 26.54 -15.25
C SER A 133 -2.91 27.47 -15.47
N ALA A 134 -1.98 27.55 -14.51
CA ALA A 134 -0.76 28.33 -14.65
C ALA A 134 0.11 27.81 -15.80
N TYR A 135 0.33 26.51 -15.89
CA TYR A 135 1.07 25.90 -17.00
C TYR A 135 0.37 26.12 -18.35
N GLN A 136 -0.97 26.03 -18.38
CA GLN A 136 -1.74 26.33 -19.59
C GLN A 136 -1.55 27.77 -20.06
N GLN A 137 -1.61 28.75 -19.15
CA GLN A 137 -1.36 30.16 -19.46
C GLN A 137 0.05 30.42 -20.00
N LEU A 138 1.04 29.66 -19.52
CA LEU A 138 2.42 29.68 -20.01
C LEU A 138 2.62 28.92 -21.33
N GLY A 139 1.55 28.36 -21.94
CA GLY A 139 1.64 27.52 -23.14
C GLY A 139 2.21 26.13 -22.93
N LYS A 140 2.50 25.73 -21.70
CA LYS A 140 3.09 24.44 -21.30
C LYS A 140 2.00 23.36 -21.13
N ARG A 141 1.34 23.02 -22.26
CA ARG A 141 0.19 22.09 -22.25
C ARG A 141 0.51 20.68 -21.77
N LYS A 142 1.71 20.19 -22.05
CA LYS A 142 2.13 18.83 -21.63
C LYS A 142 2.24 18.75 -20.11
N GLU A 143 2.87 19.73 -19.49
CA GLU A 143 3.01 19.85 -18.03
C GLU A 143 1.65 20.00 -17.36
N ALA A 144 0.74 20.83 -17.92
CA ALA A 144 -0.62 20.96 -17.41
C ALA A 144 -1.39 19.63 -17.43
N LYS A 145 -1.33 18.89 -18.56
CA LYS A 145 -1.94 17.55 -18.66
C LYS A 145 -1.33 16.56 -17.67
N GLY A 146 0.01 16.56 -17.54
CA GLY A 146 0.72 15.67 -16.61
C GLY A 146 0.27 15.84 -15.17
N ILE A 147 0.17 17.10 -14.68
CA ILE A 147 -0.33 17.37 -13.32
C ILE A 147 -1.75 16.83 -13.13
N LEU A 148 -2.65 17.05 -14.09
CA LEU A 148 -4.04 16.59 -13.97
C LEU A 148 -4.14 15.07 -14.05
N GLN A 149 -3.40 14.41 -14.93
CA GLN A 149 -3.38 12.95 -15.00
C GLN A 149 -2.86 12.33 -13.70
N VAL A 150 -1.75 12.85 -13.15
CA VAL A 150 -1.19 12.41 -11.88
C VAL A 150 -2.20 12.61 -10.74
N ALA A 151 -2.86 13.76 -10.67
CA ALA A 151 -3.87 14.05 -9.66
C ALA A 151 -5.05 13.07 -9.76
N ILE A 152 -5.60 12.83 -10.94
CA ILE A 152 -6.70 11.87 -11.17
C ILE A 152 -6.26 10.47 -10.74
N TYR A 153 -5.08 10.03 -11.18
CA TYR A 153 -4.52 8.71 -10.82
C TYR A 153 -4.36 8.55 -9.30
N TYR A 154 -3.77 9.55 -8.64
CA TYR A 154 -3.59 9.56 -7.19
C TYR A 154 -4.91 9.54 -6.43
N HIS A 155 -5.85 10.43 -6.79
CA HIS A 155 -7.14 10.50 -6.11
C HIS A 155 -7.99 9.24 -6.33
N MET A 156 -7.90 8.60 -7.49
CA MET A 156 -8.54 7.32 -7.74
C MET A 156 -8.05 6.24 -6.76
N ILE A 157 -6.73 6.14 -6.53
CA ILE A 157 -6.15 5.21 -5.55
C ILE A 157 -6.63 5.55 -4.13
N VAL A 158 -6.63 6.85 -3.76
CA VAL A 158 -7.11 7.32 -2.46
C VAL A 158 -8.59 6.96 -2.25
N ILE A 159 -9.45 7.21 -3.24
CA ILE A 159 -10.88 6.90 -3.15
C ILE A 159 -11.10 5.39 -3.00
N MET A 160 -10.38 4.53 -3.71
CA MET A 160 -10.48 3.08 -3.54
C MET A 160 -10.10 2.62 -2.13
N ASN A 161 -9.07 3.20 -1.54
CA ASN A 161 -8.71 2.94 -0.14
C ASN A 161 -9.80 3.41 0.82
N LEU A 162 -10.37 4.60 0.59
CA LEU A 162 -11.48 5.11 1.40
C LEU A 162 -12.72 4.21 1.30
N PHE A 163 -13.07 3.71 0.11
CA PHE A 163 -14.15 2.74 -0.06
C PHE A 163 -13.89 1.43 0.71
N SER A 164 -12.65 0.93 0.69
CA SER A 164 -12.30 -0.28 1.43
C SER A 164 -12.50 -0.12 2.94
N ILE A 165 -12.07 1.02 3.50
CA ILE A 165 -12.24 1.30 4.94
C ILE A 165 -13.71 1.54 5.27
N TYR A 166 -14.42 2.35 4.46
CA TYR A 166 -15.83 2.68 4.68
C TYR A 166 -16.71 1.44 4.59
N LEU A 167 -16.44 0.53 3.65
CA LEU A 167 -17.12 -0.74 3.52
C LEU A 167 -17.06 -1.55 4.83
N GLY A 168 -15.88 -1.60 5.47
CA GLY A 168 -15.70 -2.27 6.76
C GLY A 168 -16.51 -1.65 7.92
N LEU A 169 -16.86 -0.36 7.80
CA LEU A 169 -17.70 0.35 8.79
C LEU A 169 -19.21 0.19 8.56
N CYS A 170 -19.63 -0.30 7.38
CA CYS A 170 -21.04 -0.45 7.02
C CYS A 170 -21.59 -1.87 7.29
N LEU A 171 -20.95 -2.65 8.17
CA LEU A 171 -21.39 -4.03 8.47
C LEU A 171 -22.71 -4.13 9.23
N ASP A 172 -23.18 -3.06 9.83
CA ASP A 172 -24.48 -2.92 10.51
C ASP A 172 -25.61 -2.43 9.58
N ASP A 173 -25.27 -2.01 8.34
CA ASP A 173 -26.19 -1.51 7.31
C ASP A 173 -25.91 -2.22 5.97
N LYS A 174 -26.62 -3.33 5.74
CA LYS A 174 -26.44 -4.15 4.53
C LYS A 174 -26.73 -3.39 3.24
N GLU A 175 -27.66 -2.45 3.24
CA GLU A 175 -28.01 -1.65 2.06
C GLU A 175 -26.87 -0.69 1.73
N ARG A 176 -26.34 0.02 2.72
CA ARG A 176 -25.20 0.92 2.61
C ARG A 176 -23.94 0.15 2.19
N PHE A 177 -23.73 -1.03 2.74
CA PHE A 177 -22.62 -1.91 2.35
C PHE A 177 -22.69 -2.26 0.86
N ASN A 178 -23.87 -2.72 0.38
CA ASN A 178 -24.06 -3.03 -1.03
C ASN A 178 -23.87 -1.82 -1.94
N GLU A 179 -24.43 -0.66 -1.58
CA GLU A 179 -24.26 0.57 -2.34
C GLU A 179 -22.80 0.98 -2.44
N THR A 180 -22.07 0.90 -1.33
CA THR A 180 -20.62 1.22 -1.28
C THR A 180 -19.82 0.26 -2.17
N TYR A 181 -20.09 -1.04 -2.08
CA TYR A 181 -19.47 -2.05 -2.94
C TYR A 181 -19.71 -1.74 -4.42
N GLN A 182 -20.95 -1.46 -4.82
CA GLN A 182 -21.29 -1.19 -6.22
C GLN A 182 -20.58 0.07 -6.75
N LYS A 183 -20.56 1.16 -5.97
CA LYS A 183 -19.84 2.40 -6.35
C LYS A 183 -18.35 2.15 -6.58
N ALA A 184 -17.72 1.39 -5.68
CA ALA A 184 -16.29 1.07 -5.78
C ALA A 184 -15.99 0.20 -7.03
N ILE A 185 -16.81 -0.82 -7.29
CA ILE A 185 -16.61 -1.70 -8.47
C ILE A 185 -16.84 -0.92 -9.76
N HIS A 186 -17.89 -0.11 -9.87
CA HIS A 186 -18.10 0.72 -11.06
C HIS A 186 -16.92 1.68 -11.31
N MET A 187 -16.34 2.26 -10.25
CA MET A 187 -15.15 3.10 -10.41
C MET A 187 -13.94 2.27 -10.86
N ALA A 188 -13.74 1.08 -10.29
CA ALA A 188 -12.68 0.17 -10.69
C ALA A 188 -12.80 -0.23 -12.17
N ASP A 189 -14.02 -0.51 -12.65
CA ASP A 189 -14.31 -0.86 -14.04
C ASP A 189 -14.03 0.31 -14.99
N ILE A 190 -14.50 1.54 -14.64
CA ILE A 190 -14.30 2.74 -15.47
C ILE A 190 -12.79 2.99 -15.70
N PHE A 191 -11.97 2.85 -14.67
CA PHE A 191 -10.52 3.06 -14.75
C PHE A 191 -9.72 1.78 -15.06
N GLN A 192 -10.38 0.65 -15.34
CA GLN A 192 -9.72 -0.64 -15.61
C GLN A 192 -8.65 -1.00 -14.58
N LEU A 193 -8.98 -0.88 -13.28
CA LEU A 193 -8.04 -1.09 -12.17
C LEU A 193 -7.45 -2.49 -12.15
N GLU A 194 -8.09 -3.47 -12.74
CA GLU A 194 -7.55 -4.82 -12.93
C GLU A 194 -6.21 -4.84 -13.68
N LYS A 195 -6.01 -3.84 -14.58
CA LYS A 195 -4.76 -3.65 -15.34
C LYS A 195 -3.90 -2.59 -14.68
N LEU A 196 -4.50 -1.43 -14.39
CA LEU A 196 -3.79 -0.24 -13.96
C LEU A 196 -3.20 -0.37 -12.53
N HIS A 197 -3.95 -0.98 -11.61
CA HIS A 197 -3.54 -1.14 -10.21
C HIS A 197 -4.14 -2.40 -9.56
N PRO A 198 -3.78 -3.61 -10.03
CA PRO A 198 -4.39 -4.85 -9.57
C PRO A 198 -4.29 -5.08 -8.05
N SER A 199 -3.22 -4.62 -7.39
CA SER A 199 -3.05 -4.83 -5.96
C SER A 199 -4.10 -4.12 -5.11
N ILE A 200 -4.55 -2.90 -5.49
CA ILE A 200 -5.61 -2.21 -4.75
C ILE A 200 -6.96 -2.89 -4.94
N LEU A 201 -7.21 -3.40 -6.14
CA LEU A 201 -8.44 -4.13 -6.44
C LEU A 201 -8.49 -5.48 -5.72
N LEU A 202 -7.37 -6.21 -5.63
CA LEU A 202 -7.25 -7.42 -4.81
C LEU A 202 -7.55 -7.12 -3.33
N SER A 203 -6.99 -6.06 -2.78
CA SER A 203 -7.27 -5.65 -1.39
C SER A 203 -8.74 -5.32 -1.18
N PHE A 204 -9.37 -4.63 -2.14
CA PHE A 204 -10.80 -4.32 -2.09
C PHE A 204 -11.66 -5.58 -2.16
N TYR A 205 -11.40 -6.52 -3.07
CA TYR A 205 -12.12 -7.78 -3.17
C TYR A 205 -12.02 -8.61 -1.87
N LEU A 206 -10.83 -8.65 -1.26
CA LEU A 206 -10.65 -9.35 0.02
C LEU A 206 -11.52 -8.72 1.11
N THR A 207 -11.49 -7.39 1.26
CA THR A 207 -12.31 -6.66 2.24
C THR A 207 -13.80 -6.88 1.99
N ALA A 208 -14.24 -6.79 0.74
CA ALA A 208 -15.63 -6.99 0.37
C ALA A 208 -16.11 -8.43 0.64
N SER A 209 -15.30 -9.44 0.29
CA SER A 209 -15.64 -10.85 0.57
C SER A 209 -15.75 -11.14 2.07
N GLN A 210 -14.85 -10.59 2.88
CA GLN A 210 -14.93 -10.68 4.34
C GLN A 210 -16.20 -10.02 4.88
N GLY A 211 -16.58 -8.88 4.33
CA GLY A 211 -17.79 -8.16 4.73
C GLY A 211 -19.05 -8.93 4.38
N TYR A 212 -19.20 -9.43 3.14
CA TYR A 212 -20.36 -10.26 2.74
C TYR A 212 -20.46 -11.55 3.56
N MET A 213 -19.32 -12.17 3.89
CA MET A 213 -19.31 -13.32 4.78
C MET A 213 -19.87 -13.02 6.17
N LYS A 214 -19.48 -11.88 6.75
CA LYS A 214 -20.02 -11.40 8.05
C LYS A 214 -21.51 -11.04 7.98
N LEU A 215 -21.98 -10.58 6.82
CA LEU A 215 -23.41 -10.30 6.55
C LEU A 215 -24.22 -11.56 6.24
N GLY A 216 -23.61 -12.74 6.24
CA GLY A 216 -24.26 -14.02 5.97
C GLY A 216 -24.52 -14.29 4.48
N ASP A 217 -23.96 -13.53 3.56
CA ASP A 217 -24.13 -13.68 2.12
C ASP A 217 -23.00 -14.54 1.52
N THR A 218 -23.12 -15.83 1.72
CA THR A 218 -22.12 -16.83 1.30
C THR A 218 -21.91 -16.87 -0.21
N GLU A 219 -23.00 -16.78 -0.99
CA GLU A 219 -22.92 -16.83 -2.46
C GLU A 219 -22.14 -15.60 -2.98
N LYS A 220 -22.49 -14.41 -2.52
CA LYS A 220 -21.77 -13.19 -2.91
C LYS A 220 -20.31 -13.22 -2.47
N THR A 221 -20.02 -13.80 -1.30
CA THR A 221 -18.65 -14.02 -0.82
C THR A 221 -17.84 -14.88 -1.80
N LEU A 222 -18.42 -16.02 -2.23
CA LEU A 222 -17.76 -16.92 -3.18
C LEU A 222 -17.55 -16.25 -4.55
N ASP A 223 -18.54 -15.52 -5.05
CA ASP A 223 -18.43 -14.79 -6.32
C ASP A 223 -17.26 -13.77 -6.30
N ILE A 224 -17.11 -13.04 -5.21
CA ILE A 224 -16.02 -12.05 -5.07
C ILE A 224 -14.67 -12.73 -4.90
N LEU A 225 -14.60 -13.82 -4.13
CA LEU A 225 -13.37 -14.61 -3.99
C LEU A 225 -12.96 -15.27 -5.32
N GLU A 226 -13.89 -15.64 -6.18
CA GLU A 226 -13.57 -16.10 -7.54
C GLU A 226 -12.96 -14.98 -8.40
N GLN A 227 -13.50 -13.76 -8.32
CA GLN A 227 -12.88 -12.59 -8.97
C GLN A 227 -11.49 -12.28 -8.42
N TYR A 228 -11.33 -12.35 -7.11
CA TYR A 228 -10.01 -12.22 -6.46
C TYR A 228 -9.01 -13.25 -6.99
N ALA A 229 -9.39 -14.54 -6.99
CA ALA A 229 -8.52 -15.62 -7.47
C ALA A 229 -8.23 -15.49 -8.97
N PHE A 230 -9.20 -15.10 -9.78
CA PHE A 230 -9.01 -14.86 -11.22
C PHE A 230 -8.00 -13.74 -11.46
N LEU A 231 -8.15 -12.59 -10.78
CA LEU A 231 -7.21 -11.48 -10.90
C LEU A 231 -5.82 -11.88 -10.39
N ALA A 232 -5.73 -12.51 -9.21
CA ALA A 232 -4.47 -12.92 -8.63
C ALA A 232 -3.68 -13.92 -9.47
N THR A 233 -4.37 -14.75 -10.27
CA THR A 233 -3.73 -15.76 -11.15
C THR A 233 -3.59 -15.29 -12.60
N SER A 234 -3.96 -14.06 -12.90
CA SER A 234 -3.73 -13.46 -14.22
C SER A 234 -2.26 -13.02 -14.39
N GLN A 235 -1.90 -12.54 -15.58
CA GLN A 235 -0.53 -12.10 -15.88
C GLN A 235 -0.23 -10.71 -15.33
N ILE A 236 -0.37 -10.54 -14.00
CA ILE A 236 -0.11 -9.26 -13.32
C ILE A 236 1.26 -9.16 -12.67
N TYR A 237 2.04 -10.24 -12.68
CA TYR A 237 3.36 -10.26 -12.02
C TYR A 237 4.51 -10.08 -13.01
N PRO A 238 5.59 -9.39 -12.60
CA PRO A 238 5.72 -8.66 -11.34
C PRO A 238 4.78 -7.45 -11.29
N LEU A 239 4.24 -7.14 -10.11
CA LEU A 239 3.38 -5.97 -9.93
C LEU A 239 4.21 -4.68 -10.03
N HIS A 240 3.85 -3.85 -11.00
CA HIS A 240 4.41 -2.51 -11.19
C HIS A 240 3.30 -1.47 -11.25
N LEU A 241 3.61 -0.27 -10.76
CA LEU A 241 2.76 0.89 -11.00
C LEU A 241 3.05 1.42 -12.41
N HIS A 242 2.02 1.70 -13.18
CA HIS A 242 2.16 2.21 -14.53
C HIS A 242 0.94 3.03 -14.96
N GLY A 243 1.09 3.82 -16.00
CA GLY A 243 -0.01 4.44 -16.72
C GLY A 243 -0.57 3.54 -17.83
N ASP A 244 -1.50 4.09 -18.58
CA ASP A 244 -2.09 3.48 -19.77
C ASP A 244 -2.29 4.54 -20.87
N ASN A 245 -3.13 4.25 -21.87
CA ASN A 245 -3.42 5.21 -22.96
C ASN A 245 -4.09 6.50 -22.46
N PHE A 246 -4.81 6.46 -21.34
CA PHE A 246 -5.41 7.66 -20.72
C PHE A 246 -4.42 8.36 -19.79
N PHE A 247 -3.61 7.59 -19.08
CA PHE A 247 -2.59 8.04 -18.13
C PHE A 247 -1.18 8.00 -18.74
N ASP A 248 -1.02 8.46 -19.98
CA ASP A 248 0.23 8.37 -20.77
C ASP A 248 1.39 9.24 -20.25
N LEU A 249 1.13 10.10 -19.26
CA LEU A 249 2.13 10.96 -18.60
C LEU A 249 2.45 10.56 -17.16
N VAL A 250 1.80 9.52 -16.63
CA VAL A 250 1.96 9.11 -15.22
C VAL A 250 3.29 8.39 -14.99
N ASP A 251 3.78 7.59 -15.93
CA ASP A 251 5.03 6.83 -15.77
C ASP A 251 6.24 7.70 -15.44
N SER A 252 6.34 8.86 -16.11
CA SER A 252 7.41 9.82 -15.82
C SER A 252 7.35 10.37 -14.38
N TRP A 253 6.14 10.57 -13.85
CA TRP A 253 5.96 10.99 -12.47
C TRP A 253 6.31 9.87 -11.49
N LEU A 254 5.84 8.64 -11.73
CA LEU A 254 6.17 7.48 -10.91
C LEU A 254 7.69 7.33 -10.76
N GLU A 255 8.41 7.35 -11.88
CA GLU A 255 9.88 7.19 -11.87
C GLU A 255 10.60 8.36 -11.19
N ASN A 256 10.17 9.59 -11.43
CA ASN A 256 10.88 10.78 -10.95
C ASN A 256 10.47 11.25 -9.55
N THR A 257 9.27 10.89 -9.07
CA THR A 257 8.74 11.40 -7.80
C THR A 257 8.73 10.35 -6.71
N LEU A 258 8.30 9.10 -7.02
CA LEU A 258 8.28 8.05 -6.01
C LEU A 258 9.68 7.55 -5.71
N ALA A 259 10.00 7.38 -4.44
CA ALA A 259 11.33 6.97 -3.98
C ALA A 259 11.76 5.63 -4.59
N LEU A 260 10.84 4.66 -4.72
CA LEU A 260 11.08 3.35 -5.32
C LEU A 260 10.71 3.30 -6.82
N GLY A 261 10.24 4.42 -7.43
CA GLY A 261 9.73 4.43 -8.79
C GLY A 261 8.44 3.64 -8.92
N ASP A 262 8.33 2.80 -9.94
CA ASP A 262 7.18 1.94 -10.22
C ASP A 262 7.14 0.65 -9.40
N VAL A 263 8.20 0.36 -8.62
CA VAL A 263 8.36 -0.89 -7.86
C VAL A 263 7.60 -0.85 -6.54
N LEU A 264 6.93 -1.94 -6.20
CA LEU A 264 6.28 -2.09 -4.90
C LEU A 264 7.28 -2.37 -3.78
N PRO A 265 6.96 -1.98 -2.51
CA PRO A 265 7.88 -2.15 -1.38
C PRO A 265 8.22 -3.60 -1.03
N ARG A 266 7.34 -4.55 -1.37
CA ARG A 266 7.53 -5.99 -1.12
C ARG A 266 7.96 -6.71 -2.38
N ASP A 267 8.77 -7.74 -2.23
CA ASP A 267 9.12 -8.64 -3.32
C ASP A 267 7.93 -9.47 -3.83
N SER A 268 8.01 -9.90 -5.09
CA SER A 268 6.91 -10.61 -5.75
C SER A 268 6.56 -11.95 -5.09
N LYS A 269 7.53 -12.65 -4.50
CA LYS A 269 7.29 -13.94 -3.81
C LYS A 269 6.45 -13.71 -2.56
N THR A 270 6.88 -12.77 -1.71
CA THR A 270 6.13 -12.39 -0.50
C THR A 270 4.70 -11.94 -0.83
N ILE A 271 4.53 -11.16 -1.91
CA ILE A 271 3.20 -10.72 -2.35
C ILE A 271 2.31 -11.92 -2.70
N ARG A 272 2.81 -12.85 -3.54
CA ARG A 272 2.05 -14.05 -3.96
C ARG A 272 1.69 -14.94 -2.76
N GLU A 273 2.63 -15.18 -1.85
CA GLU A 273 2.37 -15.94 -0.62
C GLU A 273 1.31 -15.27 0.26
N ASN A 274 1.37 -13.93 0.42
CA ASN A 274 0.39 -13.20 1.19
C ASN A 274 -1.00 -13.23 0.56
N ILE A 275 -1.11 -13.16 -0.78
CA ILE A 275 -2.36 -13.30 -1.51
C ILE A 275 -3.03 -14.64 -1.20
N LEU A 276 -2.29 -15.74 -1.26
CA LEU A 276 -2.79 -17.06 -0.89
C LEU A 276 -3.19 -17.13 0.59
N LYS A 277 -2.29 -16.76 1.50
CA LYS A 277 -2.50 -16.83 2.96
C LYS A 277 -3.68 -15.98 3.43
N SER A 278 -3.92 -14.83 2.77
CA SER A 278 -5.05 -13.94 3.09
C SER A 278 -6.42 -14.58 2.89
N VAL A 279 -6.51 -15.62 2.07
CA VAL A 279 -7.74 -16.38 1.86
C VAL A 279 -7.69 -17.73 2.60
N GLU A 280 -6.62 -18.52 2.41
CA GLU A 280 -6.51 -19.89 2.95
C GLU A 280 -6.51 -19.92 4.48
N ASN A 281 -5.83 -18.98 5.12
CA ASN A 281 -5.65 -18.92 6.59
C ASN A 281 -6.65 -17.97 7.27
N ASN A 282 -7.58 -17.38 6.53
CA ASN A 282 -8.51 -16.43 7.08
C ASN A 282 -9.63 -17.12 7.86
N GLU A 283 -9.73 -16.80 9.15
CA GLU A 283 -10.72 -17.36 10.06
C GLU A 283 -12.17 -17.06 9.63
N ILE A 284 -12.39 -15.93 8.92
CA ILE A 284 -13.71 -15.54 8.42
C ILE A 284 -14.26 -16.54 7.40
N PHE A 285 -13.38 -17.22 6.65
CA PHE A 285 -13.75 -18.19 5.61
C PHE A 285 -13.70 -19.65 6.07
N LEU A 286 -13.57 -19.93 7.38
CA LEU A 286 -13.48 -21.30 7.92
C LEU A 286 -14.64 -22.19 7.50
N THR A 287 -15.85 -21.65 7.45
CA THR A 287 -17.07 -22.40 7.06
C THR A 287 -17.10 -22.75 5.56
N LEU A 288 -16.29 -22.06 4.73
CA LEU A 288 -16.19 -22.32 3.30
C LEU A 288 -15.17 -23.42 2.94
N ARG A 289 -14.39 -23.91 3.91
CA ARG A 289 -13.28 -24.86 3.63
C ARG A 289 -13.71 -26.14 2.91
N ASN A 290 -14.93 -26.58 3.12
CA ASN A 290 -15.50 -27.78 2.46
C ASN A 290 -16.29 -27.45 1.18
N ASP A 291 -16.45 -26.18 0.83
CA ASP A 291 -17.12 -25.77 -0.39
C ASP A 291 -16.25 -26.06 -1.62
N PRO A 292 -16.77 -26.74 -2.66
CA PRO A 292 -15.98 -27.08 -3.85
C PRO A 292 -15.46 -25.87 -4.63
N ARG A 293 -16.19 -24.74 -4.65
CA ARG A 293 -15.78 -23.49 -5.29
C ARG A 293 -14.58 -22.91 -4.53
N PHE A 294 -14.67 -22.84 -3.19
CA PHE A 294 -13.58 -22.36 -2.34
C PHE A 294 -12.31 -23.21 -2.49
N GLN A 295 -12.44 -24.54 -2.46
CA GLN A 295 -11.30 -25.44 -2.66
C GLN A 295 -10.66 -25.28 -4.03
N ASN A 296 -11.45 -25.04 -5.08
CA ASN A 296 -10.94 -24.79 -6.42
C ASN A 296 -10.16 -23.45 -6.48
N MET A 297 -10.66 -22.41 -5.83
CA MET A 297 -9.97 -21.12 -5.73
C MET A 297 -8.62 -21.24 -5.01
N ILE A 298 -8.57 -21.95 -3.87
CA ILE A 298 -7.32 -22.22 -3.15
C ILE A 298 -6.32 -22.97 -4.02
N ARG A 299 -6.77 -23.99 -4.79
CA ARG A 299 -5.90 -24.70 -5.74
C ARG A 299 -5.32 -23.76 -6.80
N LYS A 300 -6.14 -22.86 -7.36
CA LYS A 300 -5.68 -21.85 -8.32
C LYS A 300 -4.66 -20.90 -7.68
N LEU A 301 -4.95 -20.37 -6.49
CA LEU A 301 -4.03 -19.47 -5.80
C LEU A 301 -2.69 -20.14 -5.44
N LYS A 302 -2.68 -21.45 -5.19
CA LYS A 302 -1.41 -22.18 -4.96
C LYS A 302 -0.49 -22.19 -6.18
N THR A 303 -1.03 -22.11 -7.40
CA THR A 303 -0.17 -22.11 -8.61
C THR A 303 0.75 -20.89 -8.69
N ILE A 304 0.35 -19.74 -8.16
CA ILE A 304 1.19 -18.54 -8.20
C ILE A 304 2.33 -18.55 -7.18
N THR A 305 2.34 -19.50 -6.24
CA THR A 305 3.40 -19.60 -5.20
C THR A 305 4.47 -20.62 -5.55
N THR A 306 4.30 -21.39 -6.62
CA THR A 306 5.21 -22.47 -7.04
C THR A 306 6.24 -22.03 -8.08
N ASP A 307 6.12 -20.84 -8.63
CA ASP A 307 7.06 -20.20 -9.56
C ASP A 307 7.97 -19.20 -8.81
#